data_e5cb1311684ac578ab462a57b534eea9
#
_entry.id   e5cb1311684ac578ab462a57b534eea9
#
_cell.length_a   1.000
_cell.length_b   1.000
_cell.length_c   1.000
_cell.angle_alpha   90.00
_cell.angle_beta   90.00
_cell.angle_gamma   90.00
#
_symmetry.space_group_name_H-M   'P 1'
#
loop_
_entity.id
_entity.type
_entity.pdbx_description
1 polymer ?
#
loop_
_entity_poly.entity_id
_entity_poly.type
_entity_poly.pdbx_seq_one_letter_code
_entity_poly.pdbx_strand_id
1 'polypeptide(L)'
;MSATGLRRLGFIVAAFVLQTARVRAALPGPDEAPARPSLAGQLLVAAPWMGDPRFERAVILIVKHGPGGAIGIVINKPIGEQPLASFFNALGQKNGDVTGNVRVFSGGPVQPELGFVVHSPDYRRPETVAITDRLSMTSSIAILRDIGDKRGPAKVLLAFGYAGWGPDQLEQEIEERAWGIAEADPTLVFDEDRDNVWDVAWKRRTQNSYLEIPKVRIEGSGLQQILSRP
;
A
#
# COMPACT_ATOMS: atom_id res chain seq x y z
N MET A 1 -0.38 -29.89 38.10
CA MET A 1 -0.36 -28.44 38.32
C MET A 1 0.30 -27.81 37.10
N SER A 2 -0.50 -27.33 36.18
CA SER A 2 -0.09 -26.88 34.83
C SER A 2 0.04 -25.37 34.86
N ALA A 3 1.25 -24.83 34.53
CA ALA A 3 1.50 -23.41 34.44
C ALA A 3 1.26 -23.00 33.01
N THR A 4 0.15 -22.28 32.79
CA THR A 4 -0.27 -21.70 31.54
C THR A 4 0.68 -20.55 31.16
N GLY A 5 1.42 -20.73 30.08
CA GLY A 5 2.33 -19.72 29.54
C GLY A 5 1.56 -18.52 28.94
N LEU A 6 1.60 -17.42 29.66
CA LEU A 6 1.11 -16.12 29.22
C LEU A 6 2.08 -15.55 28.18
N ARG A 7 1.79 -15.71 26.89
CA ARG A 7 2.53 -15.03 25.80
C ARG A 7 2.30 -13.53 25.95
N ARG A 8 3.33 -12.84 26.43
CA ARG A 8 3.38 -11.37 26.44
C ARG A 8 3.42 -10.89 24.99
N LEU A 9 2.29 -10.35 24.51
CA LEU A 9 2.28 -9.55 23.29
C LEU A 9 3.13 -8.30 23.59
N GLY A 10 4.28 -8.19 22.92
CA GLY A 10 5.12 -6.99 23.00
C GLY A 10 4.34 -5.78 22.51
N PHE A 11 4.31 -4.73 23.34
CA PHE A 11 3.69 -3.45 23.01
C PHE A 11 4.40 -2.85 21.79
N ILE A 12 3.70 -2.76 20.65
CA ILE A 12 4.14 -1.99 19.49
C ILE A 12 3.91 -0.52 19.83
N VAL A 13 4.99 0.22 20.08
CA VAL A 13 4.95 1.67 20.24
C VAL A 13 4.76 2.27 18.86
N ALA A 14 3.56 2.76 18.57
CA ALA A 14 3.26 3.41 17.30
C ALA A 14 3.81 4.84 17.29
N ALA A 15 4.80 5.10 16.44
CA ALA A 15 5.25 6.45 16.14
C ALA A 15 4.61 6.92 14.81
N PHE A 16 3.85 7.99 14.87
CA PHE A 16 3.38 8.72 13.69
C PHE A 16 4.40 9.81 13.37
N VAL A 17 5.22 9.61 12.35
CA VAL A 17 6.22 10.58 11.92
C VAL A 17 5.77 11.25 10.63
N LEU A 18 5.60 12.56 10.71
CA LEU A 18 5.32 13.42 9.57
C LEU A 18 6.64 13.80 8.89
N GLN A 19 6.97 13.18 7.76
CA GLN A 19 8.04 13.67 6.89
C GLN A 19 7.44 14.37 5.68
N THR A 20 7.45 15.69 5.70
CA THR A 20 7.14 16.53 4.54
C THR A 20 8.36 16.63 3.62
N ALA A 21 8.58 15.65 2.78
CA ALA A 21 9.51 15.79 1.67
C ALA A 21 8.81 16.56 0.54
N ARG A 22 9.19 17.82 0.34
CA ARG A 22 8.81 18.59 -0.87
C ARG A 22 9.55 18.01 -2.06
N VAL A 23 8.94 17.09 -2.78
CA VAL A 23 9.40 16.65 -4.09
C VAL A 23 9.03 17.73 -5.11
N ARG A 24 10.03 18.47 -5.59
CA ARG A 24 9.88 19.39 -6.72
C ARG A 24 9.86 18.52 -7.99
N ALA A 25 8.70 18.35 -8.60
CA ALA A 25 8.60 17.66 -9.88
C ALA A 25 9.40 18.48 -10.93
N ALA A 26 10.49 17.91 -11.44
CA ALA A 26 11.13 18.39 -12.66
C ALA A 26 10.30 17.93 -13.86
N LEU A 27 10.11 18.80 -14.85
CA LEU A 27 9.49 18.44 -16.12
C LEU A 27 10.42 17.46 -16.86
N PRO A 28 9.88 16.38 -17.46
CA PRO A 28 10.69 15.42 -18.21
C PRO A 28 11.37 16.10 -19.41
N GLY A 29 12.64 15.74 -19.65
CA GLY A 29 13.39 16.17 -20.81
C GLY A 29 12.92 15.47 -22.09
N PRO A 30 13.29 15.99 -23.30
CA PRO A 30 12.83 15.47 -24.59
C PRO A 30 13.31 14.05 -24.95
N ASP A 31 14.21 13.45 -24.18
CA ASP A 31 14.76 12.09 -24.38
C ASP A 31 14.31 11.09 -23.31
N GLU A 32 13.33 11.43 -22.48
CA GLU A 32 12.83 10.53 -21.44
C GLU A 32 11.85 9.52 -22.05
N ALA A 33 12.17 8.23 -21.95
CA ALA A 33 11.28 7.15 -22.37
C ALA A 33 9.89 7.38 -21.75
N PRO A 34 8.78 7.07 -22.45
CA PRO A 34 7.44 7.33 -21.96
C PRO A 34 7.30 6.76 -20.56
N ALA A 35 6.96 7.62 -19.59
CA ALA A 35 6.83 7.23 -18.19
C ALA A 35 5.85 6.06 -18.10
N ARG A 36 6.27 4.96 -17.49
CA ARG A 36 5.39 3.81 -17.22
C ARG A 36 4.18 4.29 -16.43
N PRO A 37 2.96 3.81 -16.75
CA PRO A 37 1.77 4.22 -16.01
C PRO A 37 1.92 3.87 -14.53
N SER A 38 1.52 4.80 -13.66
CA SER A 38 1.60 4.58 -12.22
C SER A 38 0.63 3.49 -11.77
N LEU A 39 1.09 2.60 -10.89
CA LEU A 39 0.27 1.59 -10.21
C LEU A 39 -0.40 2.12 -8.94
N ALA A 40 -0.20 3.39 -8.57
CA ALA A 40 -0.88 3.97 -7.41
C ALA A 40 -2.41 3.81 -7.56
N GLY A 41 -3.06 3.30 -6.51
CA GLY A 41 -4.48 2.97 -6.54
C GLY A 41 -4.82 1.60 -7.13
N GLN A 42 -3.83 0.76 -7.45
CA GLN A 42 -4.01 -0.63 -7.83
C GLN A 42 -3.69 -1.57 -6.66
N LEU A 43 -4.17 -2.81 -6.75
CA LEU A 43 -3.78 -3.89 -5.87
C LEU A 43 -2.71 -4.76 -6.52
N LEU A 44 -1.65 -5.07 -5.76
CA LEU A 44 -0.78 -6.18 -6.07
C LEU A 44 -1.30 -7.42 -5.35
N VAL A 45 -1.40 -8.52 -6.06
CA VAL A 45 -1.87 -9.79 -5.53
C VAL A 45 -0.74 -10.80 -5.65
N ALA A 46 -0.24 -11.29 -4.52
CA ALA A 46 0.84 -12.27 -4.49
C ALA A 46 0.48 -13.50 -5.31
N ALA A 47 1.39 -13.95 -6.17
CA ALA A 47 1.20 -15.18 -6.93
C ALA A 47 1.12 -16.40 -6.00
N PRO A 48 0.43 -17.49 -6.38
CA PRO A 48 0.38 -18.72 -5.58
C PRO A 48 1.75 -19.33 -5.27
N TRP A 49 2.75 -19.01 -6.10
CA TRP A 49 4.15 -19.46 -5.97
C TRP A 49 5.07 -18.39 -5.39
N MET A 50 4.51 -17.41 -4.69
CA MET A 50 5.28 -16.36 -4.01
C MET A 50 6.33 -16.99 -3.09
N GLY A 51 7.61 -16.71 -3.39
CA GLY A 51 8.74 -17.30 -2.67
C GLY A 51 9.03 -16.65 -1.31
N ASP A 52 8.56 -15.42 -1.09
CA ASP A 52 8.73 -14.72 0.19
C ASP A 52 7.56 -15.01 1.13
N PRO A 53 7.77 -15.73 2.24
CA PRO A 53 6.69 -16.10 3.18
C PRO A 53 6.01 -14.89 3.82
N ARG A 54 6.67 -13.72 3.86
CA ARG A 54 6.06 -12.48 4.37
C ARG A 54 4.90 -12.02 3.49
N PHE A 55 4.96 -12.34 2.20
CA PHE A 55 3.97 -11.95 1.21
C PHE A 55 3.12 -13.11 0.68
N GLU A 56 3.26 -14.31 1.26
CA GLU A 56 2.37 -15.43 0.91
C GLU A 56 0.90 -15.00 1.02
N ARG A 57 0.13 -15.17 -0.10
CA ARG A 57 -1.27 -14.75 -0.22
C ARG A 57 -1.54 -13.29 0.19
N ALA A 58 -0.55 -12.40 0.07
CA ALA A 58 -0.74 -10.99 0.37
C ALA A 58 -1.52 -10.28 -0.76
N VAL A 59 -2.36 -9.32 -0.35
CA VAL A 59 -2.96 -8.31 -1.22
C VAL A 59 -2.50 -6.95 -0.73
N ILE A 60 -1.87 -6.18 -1.62
CA ILE A 60 -1.20 -4.92 -1.26
C ILE A 60 -1.82 -3.77 -2.07
N LEU A 61 -2.35 -2.77 -1.39
CA LEU A 61 -2.79 -1.53 -2.01
C LEU A 61 -1.56 -0.64 -2.26
N ILE A 62 -1.27 -0.33 -3.52
CA ILE A 62 -0.20 0.61 -3.87
C ILE A 62 -0.69 2.03 -3.60
N VAL A 63 -0.03 2.69 -2.66
CA VAL A 63 -0.36 4.07 -2.26
C VAL A 63 0.51 5.11 -2.95
N LYS A 64 1.68 4.71 -3.43
CA LYS A 64 2.62 5.54 -4.19
C LYS A 64 3.41 4.68 -5.16
N HIS A 65 3.59 5.17 -6.40
CA HIS A 65 4.41 4.53 -7.42
C HIS A 65 4.98 5.57 -8.39
N GLY A 66 6.25 5.44 -8.74
CA GLY A 66 6.95 6.33 -9.67
C GLY A 66 8.42 5.96 -9.81
N PRO A 67 9.24 6.78 -10.51
CA PRO A 67 10.66 6.47 -10.79
C PRO A 67 11.53 6.22 -9.55
N GLY A 68 11.12 6.73 -8.38
CA GLY A 68 11.80 6.48 -7.10
C GLY A 68 11.38 5.18 -6.42
N GLY A 69 10.55 4.34 -7.04
CA GLY A 69 10.05 3.08 -6.50
C GLY A 69 8.58 3.14 -6.06
N ALA A 70 8.16 2.21 -5.21
CA ALA A 70 6.77 2.06 -4.79
C ALA A 70 6.63 1.89 -3.28
N ILE A 71 5.46 2.26 -2.76
CA ILE A 71 5.01 2.00 -1.39
C ILE A 71 3.61 1.40 -1.45
N GLY A 72 3.40 0.32 -0.70
CA GLY A 72 2.10 -0.33 -0.61
C GLY A 72 1.76 -0.76 0.82
N ILE A 73 0.47 -0.92 1.08
CA ILE A 73 -0.06 -1.37 2.37
C ILE A 73 -0.72 -2.74 2.17
N VAL A 74 -0.26 -3.76 2.90
CA VAL A 74 -0.93 -5.07 2.94
C VAL A 74 -2.27 -4.91 3.63
N ILE A 75 -3.37 -5.34 2.98
CA ILE A 75 -4.74 -5.08 3.43
C ILE A 75 -5.44 -6.31 3.98
N ASN A 76 -4.89 -7.50 3.81
CA ASN A 76 -5.56 -8.76 4.15
C ASN A 76 -4.86 -9.60 5.24
N LYS A 77 -3.96 -9.00 6.04
CA LYS A 77 -3.30 -9.70 7.15
C LYS A 77 -3.68 -9.08 8.51
N PRO A 78 -4.87 -9.42 9.06
CA PRO A 78 -5.27 -8.93 10.38
C PRO A 78 -4.39 -9.51 11.48
N ILE A 79 -4.05 -8.67 12.48
CA ILE A 79 -3.29 -9.08 13.68
C ILE A 79 -4.11 -8.99 14.96
N GLY A 80 -5.35 -8.50 14.87
CA GLY A 80 -6.31 -8.48 15.97
C GLY A 80 -7.07 -7.16 16.09
N GLU A 81 -7.89 -7.07 17.11
CA GLU A 81 -8.59 -5.84 17.49
C GLU A 81 -7.89 -5.17 18.68
N GLN A 82 -7.85 -3.84 18.67
CA GLN A 82 -7.26 -3.04 19.73
C GLN A 82 -8.19 -1.90 20.15
N PRO A 83 -8.28 -1.61 21.45
CA PRO A 83 -8.94 -0.41 21.91
C PRO A 83 -8.26 0.85 21.35
N LEU A 84 -9.03 1.80 20.84
CA LEU A 84 -8.50 3.07 20.33
C LEU A 84 -7.66 3.81 21.39
N ALA A 85 -8.08 3.75 22.65
CA ALA A 85 -7.36 4.35 23.78
C ALA A 85 -5.92 3.82 23.93
N SER A 86 -5.64 2.57 23.54
CA SER A 86 -4.32 1.97 23.70
C SER A 86 -3.24 2.68 22.87
N PHE A 87 -3.60 3.23 21.70
CA PHE A 87 -2.66 3.97 20.84
C PHE A 87 -2.23 5.30 21.47
N PHE A 88 -3.15 6.00 22.11
CA PHE A 88 -2.84 7.25 22.82
C PHE A 88 -2.00 6.99 24.07
N ASN A 89 -2.33 5.94 24.83
CA ASN A 89 -1.55 5.54 26.00
C ASN A 89 -0.11 5.17 25.62
N ALA A 90 0.10 4.45 24.51
CA ALA A 90 1.44 4.09 24.02
C ALA A 90 2.30 5.32 23.68
N LEU A 91 1.67 6.43 23.28
CA LEU A 91 2.33 7.71 23.00
C LEU A 91 2.45 8.62 24.21
N GLY A 92 2.06 8.17 25.41
CA GLY A 92 2.05 8.97 26.62
C GLY A 92 1.05 10.15 26.59
N GLN A 93 0.08 10.11 25.66
CA GLN A 93 -0.96 11.14 25.55
C GLN A 93 -2.16 10.77 26.45
N LYS A 94 -2.75 11.77 27.10
CA LYS A 94 -4.04 11.57 27.74
C LYS A 94 -5.09 11.33 26.65
N ASN A 95 -5.71 10.14 26.69
CA ASN A 95 -6.67 9.71 25.67
C ASN A 95 -8.07 10.30 25.84
N GLY A 96 -8.33 11.00 26.97
CA GLY A 96 -9.69 11.46 27.29
C GLY A 96 -10.67 10.28 27.29
N ASP A 97 -11.85 10.51 26.77
CA ASP A 97 -12.94 9.52 26.69
C ASP A 97 -12.96 8.78 25.32
N VAL A 98 -11.81 8.62 24.65
CA VAL A 98 -11.75 7.89 23.36
C VAL A 98 -12.16 6.44 23.57
N THR A 99 -13.29 6.05 23.02
CA THR A 99 -13.89 4.72 23.15
C THR A 99 -13.93 3.98 21.82
N GLY A 100 -14.14 2.67 21.89
CA GLY A 100 -14.25 1.80 20.72
C GLY A 100 -12.97 1.03 20.43
N ASN A 101 -13.12 0.04 19.55
CA ASN A 101 -12.04 -0.79 19.07
C ASN A 101 -11.85 -0.60 17.57
N VAL A 102 -10.66 -0.92 17.10
CA VAL A 102 -10.32 -0.94 15.67
C VAL A 102 -9.58 -2.23 15.35
N ARG A 103 -9.90 -2.84 14.21
CA ARG A 103 -9.15 -3.97 13.69
C ARG A 103 -7.81 -3.46 13.13
N VAL A 104 -6.73 -4.11 13.51
CA VAL A 104 -5.36 -3.77 13.15
C VAL A 104 -4.80 -4.80 12.19
N PHE A 105 -4.06 -4.33 11.18
CA PHE A 105 -3.45 -5.15 10.15
C PHE A 105 -1.93 -4.99 10.16
N SER A 106 -1.22 -6.06 9.75
CA SER A 106 0.17 -5.97 9.35
C SER A 106 0.25 -5.39 7.94
N GLY A 107 0.64 -4.12 7.82
CA GLY A 107 0.70 -3.41 6.53
C GLY A 107 1.96 -3.72 5.71
N GLY A 108 2.95 -4.37 6.31
CA GLY A 108 4.18 -4.78 5.66
C GLY A 108 5.38 -4.83 6.60
N PRO A 109 6.53 -5.34 6.11
CA PRO A 109 7.72 -5.57 6.95
C PRO A 109 8.54 -4.33 7.25
N VAL A 110 8.32 -3.20 6.54
CA VAL A 110 9.13 -1.99 6.68
C VAL A 110 8.49 -1.08 7.73
N GLN A 111 9.27 -0.62 8.70
CA GLN A 111 8.86 0.27 9.79
C GLN A 111 7.54 -0.15 10.46
N PRO A 112 7.50 -1.32 11.11
CA PRO A 112 6.27 -1.89 11.69
C PRO A 112 5.67 -1.05 12.82
N GLU A 113 6.38 -0.02 13.28
CA GLU A 113 5.89 0.97 14.25
C GLU A 113 5.08 2.11 13.61
N LEU A 114 5.15 2.29 12.29
CA LEU A 114 4.40 3.36 11.60
C LEU A 114 2.97 2.92 11.30
N GLY A 115 2.01 3.73 11.75
CA GLY A 115 0.58 3.50 11.53
C GLY A 115 0.04 4.29 10.33
N PHE A 116 -0.78 3.62 9.52
CA PHE A 116 -1.48 4.19 8.37
C PHE A 116 -2.96 3.79 8.44
N VAL A 117 -3.84 4.76 8.21
CA VAL A 117 -5.28 4.50 8.09
C VAL A 117 -5.67 4.71 6.64
N VAL A 118 -5.95 3.60 5.92
CA VAL A 118 -6.64 3.64 4.63
C VAL A 118 -8.12 3.81 4.91
N HIS A 119 -8.80 4.71 4.19
CA HIS A 119 -10.18 5.04 4.50
C HIS A 119 -10.98 5.52 3.28
N SER A 120 -12.30 5.57 3.42
CA SER A 120 -13.22 6.15 2.44
C SER A 120 -13.01 7.66 2.29
N PRO A 121 -13.36 8.27 1.12
CA PRO A 121 -13.02 9.67 0.81
C PRO A 121 -13.91 10.72 1.51
N ASP A 122 -14.90 10.28 2.30
CA ASP A 122 -15.83 11.11 3.06
C ASP A 122 -15.18 11.85 4.26
N TYR A 123 -13.89 11.60 4.51
CA TYR A 123 -13.13 12.22 5.58
C TYR A 123 -11.85 12.85 5.03
N ARG A 124 -11.48 14.01 5.58
CA ARG A 124 -10.29 14.74 5.14
C ARG A 124 -9.64 15.54 6.26
N ARG A 125 -8.33 15.49 6.33
CA ARG A 125 -7.44 16.32 7.16
C ARG A 125 -6.29 16.87 6.32
N PRO A 126 -5.51 17.84 6.84
CA PRO A 126 -4.34 18.34 6.11
C PRO A 126 -3.35 17.24 5.70
N GLU A 127 -3.22 16.18 6.51
CA GLU A 127 -2.31 15.04 6.31
C GLU A 127 -2.93 13.93 5.46
N THR A 128 -4.17 14.08 5.00
CA THR A 128 -4.84 13.10 4.17
C THR A 128 -4.31 13.16 2.74
N VAL A 129 -3.87 12.02 2.23
CA VAL A 129 -3.45 11.82 0.84
C VAL A 129 -4.56 11.03 0.12
N ALA A 130 -5.08 11.58 -0.97
CA ALA A 130 -5.97 10.84 -1.86
C ALA A 130 -5.13 9.81 -2.65
N ILE A 131 -5.54 8.54 -2.62
CA ILE A 131 -4.94 7.46 -3.42
C ILE A 131 -5.68 7.35 -4.74
N THR A 132 -7.01 7.33 -4.67
CA THR A 132 -7.93 7.39 -5.80
C THR A 132 -9.09 8.34 -5.46
N ASP A 133 -10.08 8.46 -6.35
CA ASP A 133 -11.36 9.13 -6.04
C ASP A 133 -12.18 8.42 -4.95
N ARG A 134 -11.91 7.12 -4.71
CA ARG A 134 -12.65 6.26 -3.77
C ARG A 134 -11.86 5.85 -2.54
N LEU A 135 -10.56 6.11 -2.48
CA LEU A 135 -9.66 5.69 -1.40
C LEU A 135 -8.73 6.83 -1.01
N SER A 136 -8.56 7.01 0.29
CA SER A 136 -7.63 7.96 0.88
C SER A 136 -6.80 7.28 1.97
N MET A 137 -5.70 7.92 2.36
CA MET A 137 -4.85 7.46 3.47
C MET A 137 -4.49 8.63 4.37
N THR A 138 -4.53 8.43 5.68
CA THR A 138 -4.08 9.39 6.69
C THR A 138 -3.10 8.73 7.65
N SER A 139 -1.97 9.37 7.92
CA SER A 139 -0.93 8.89 8.84
C SER A 139 -0.90 9.64 10.19
N SER A 140 -1.89 10.49 10.46
CA SER A 140 -2.01 11.23 11.72
C SER A 140 -2.83 10.46 12.76
N ILE A 141 -2.34 10.39 14.01
CA ILE A 141 -3.08 9.76 15.11
C ILE A 141 -4.43 10.47 15.39
N ALA A 142 -4.58 11.72 14.98
CA ALA A 142 -5.82 12.46 15.17
C ALA A 142 -7.04 11.78 14.51
N ILE A 143 -6.83 11.01 13.41
CA ILE A 143 -7.92 10.25 12.82
C ILE A 143 -8.50 9.20 13.77
N LEU A 144 -7.66 8.57 14.62
CA LEU A 144 -8.14 7.58 15.61
C LEU A 144 -9.04 8.23 16.67
N ARG A 145 -8.76 9.49 17.02
CA ARG A 145 -9.64 10.25 17.92
C ARG A 145 -10.99 10.54 17.24
N ASP A 146 -10.95 11.01 15.99
CA ASP A 146 -12.18 11.28 15.26
C ASP A 146 -13.02 10.02 15.01
N ILE A 147 -12.38 8.86 14.84
CA ILE A 147 -13.07 7.56 14.76
C ILE A 147 -13.79 7.27 16.11
N GLY A 148 -13.09 7.43 17.23
CA GLY A 148 -13.66 7.23 18.56
C GLY A 148 -14.83 8.20 18.87
N ASP A 149 -14.72 9.43 18.38
CA ASP A 149 -15.75 10.48 18.50
C ASP A 149 -16.89 10.34 17.47
N LYS A 150 -16.89 9.28 16.64
CA LYS A 150 -17.86 9.05 15.55
C LYS A 150 -17.87 10.17 14.49
N ARG A 151 -16.75 10.86 14.31
CA ARG A 151 -16.52 11.90 13.30
C ARG A 151 -15.50 11.46 12.24
N GLY A 152 -15.04 10.23 12.34
CA GLY A 152 -14.12 9.61 11.39
C GLY A 152 -14.79 9.19 10.07
N PRO A 153 -14.01 8.61 9.14
CA PRO A 153 -14.54 8.11 7.88
C PRO A 153 -15.47 6.89 8.07
N ALA A 154 -16.37 6.68 7.12
CA ALA A 154 -17.33 5.58 7.16
C ALA A 154 -16.67 4.19 7.07
N LYS A 155 -15.54 4.09 6.35
CA LYS A 155 -14.76 2.85 6.21
C LYS A 155 -13.32 3.10 6.57
N VAL A 156 -12.71 2.19 7.35
CA VAL A 156 -11.35 2.30 7.83
C VAL A 156 -10.63 0.95 7.80
N LEU A 157 -9.33 1.00 7.51
CA LEU A 157 -8.38 -0.09 7.68
C LEU A 157 -7.12 0.50 8.32
N LEU A 158 -6.85 0.15 9.58
CA LEU A 158 -5.65 0.56 10.29
C LEU A 158 -4.55 -0.49 10.10
N ALA A 159 -3.46 -0.11 9.48
CA ALA A 159 -2.32 -0.98 9.24
C ALA A 159 -1.03 -0.41 9.85
N PHE A 160 -0.15 -1.29 10.32
CA PHE A 160 1.18 -0.94 10.80
C PHE A 160 2.26 -1.51 9.89
N GLY A 161 3.25 -0.67 9.56
CA GLY A 161 4.28 -0.98 8.58
C GLY A 161 3.77 -0.86 7.14
N TYR A 162 4.68 -1.05 6.20
CA TYR A 162 4.40 -1.00 4.77
C TYR A 162 5.32 -1.94 3.98
N ALA A 163 4.97 -2.22 2.72
CA ALA A 163 5.83 -2.83 1.73
C ALA A 163 6.47 -1.73 0.88
N GLY A 164 7.76 -1.84 0.63
CA GLY A 164 8.52 -0.86 -0.13
C GLY A 164 9.36 -1.51 -1.22
N TRP A 165 9.40 -0.87 -2.39
CA TRP A 165 10.23 -1.25 -3.52
C TRP A 165 11.13 -0.08 -3.91
N GLY A 166 12.39 -0.38 -4.21
CA GLY A 166 13.32 0.55 -4.82
C GLY A 166 12.97 0.86 -6.28
N PRO A 167 13.73 1.77 -6.93
CA PRO A 167 13.56 2.04 -8.36
C PRO A 167 13.60 0.74 -9.19
N ASP A 168 12.66 0.60 -10.12
CA ASP A 168 12.49 -0.54 -11.06
C ASP A 168 12.29 -1.92 -10.40
N GLN A 169 12.35 -2.05 -9.08
CA GLN A 169 12.23 -3.34 -8.38
C GLN A 169 10.83 -3.94 -8.54
N LEU A 170 9.78 -3.13 -8.38
CA LEU A 170 8.41 -3.63 -8.51
C LEU A 170 8.12 -4.11 -9.94
N GLU A 171 8.59 -3.37 -10.93
CA GLU A 171 8.46 -3.73 -12.33
C GLU A 171 9.10 -5.07 -12.63
N GLN A 172 10.33 -5.28 -12.13
CA GLN A 172 11.04 -6.55 -12.29
C GLN A 172 10.27 -7.71 -11.65
N GLU A 173 9.76 -7.53 -10.42
CA GLU A 173 8.98 -8.56 -9.73
C GLU A 173 7.66 -8.88 -10.47
N ILE A 174 7.04 -7.88 -11.13
CA ILE A 174 5.86 -8.09 -11.98
C ILE A 174 6.24 -8.86 -13.27
N GLU A 175 7.35 -8.53 -13.91
CA GLU A 175 7.87 -9.25 -15.10
C GLU A 175 8.19 -10.72 -14.75
N GLU A 176 8.70 -10.97 -13.55
CA GLU A 176 8.94 -12.31 -12.98
C GLU A 176 7.65 -13.02 -12.54
N ARG A 177 6.50 -12.37 -12.69
CA ARG A 177 5.17 -12.89 -12.32
C ARG A 177 5.01 -13.18 -10.83
N ALA A 178 5.76 -12.49 -9.97
CA ALA A 178 5.57 -12.58 -8.52
C ALA A 178 4.25 -11.92 -8.07
N TRP A 179 3.76 -10.94 -8.85
CA TRP A 179 2.55 -10.18 -8.56
C TRP A 179 1.57 -10.19 -9.73
N GLY A 180 0.29 -10.40 -9.41
CA GLY A 180 -0.83 -10.01 -10.27
C GLY A 180 -1.28 -8.59 -9.93
N ILE A 181 -1.89 -7.90 -10.90
CA ILE A 181 -2.44 -6.54 -10.71
C ILE A 181 -3.97 -6.62 -10.78
N ALA A 182 -4.65 -5.99 -9.83
CA ALA A 182 -6.10 -5.89 -9.81
C ALA A 182 -6.57 -4.46 -9.44
N GLU A 183 -7.80 -4.12 -9.79
CA GLU A 183 -8.39 -2.84 -9.38
C GLU A 183 -8.58 -2.79 -7.86
N ALA A 184 -8.25 -1.65 -7.25
CA ALA A 184 -8.51 -1.39 -5.83
C ALA A 184 -9.99 -1.01 -5.62
N ASP A 185 -10.87 -2.00 -5.73
CA ASP A 185 -12.29 -1.85 -5.40
C ASP A 185 -12.45 -1.65 -3.88
N PRO A 186 -13.09 -0.56 -3.41
CA PRO A 186 -13.36 -0.33 -2.00
C PRO A 186 -14.09 -1.47 -1.29
N THR A 187 -14.95 -2.21 -1.99
CA THR A 187 -15.63 -3.38 -1.41
C THR A 187 -14.64 -4.47 -1.03
N LEU A 188 -13.57 -4.63 -1.80
CA LEU A 188 -12.51 -5.58 -1.52
C LEU A 188 -11.51 -5.04 -0.47
N VAL A 189 -11.17 -3.75 -0.55
CA VAL A 189 -10.24 -3.11 0.39
C VAL A 189 -10.79 -3.11 1.82
N PHE A 190 -12.12 -2.93 1.98
CA PHE A 190 -12.78 -2.87 3.29
C PHE A 190 -13.61 -4.12 3.60
N ASP A 191 -13.40 -5.23 2.88
CA ASP A 191 -14.11 -6.49 3.11
C ASP A 191 -13.90 -6.99 4.56
N GLU A 192 -14.94 -7.50 5.18
CA GLU A 192 -14.88 -8.09 6.51
C GLU A 192 -14.30 -9.52 6.48
N ASP A 193 -14.53 -10.25 5.39
CA ASP A 193 -13.98 -11.60 5.17
C ASP A 193 -12.57 -11.53 4.59
N ARG A 194 -11.60 -11.35 5.46
CA ARG A 194 -10.18 -11.18 5.09
C ARG A 194 -9.53 -12.43 4.51
N ASP A 195 -10.04 -13.59 4.85
CA ASP A 195 -9.51 -14.88 4.37
C ASP A 195 -9.78 -15.06 2.87
N ASN A 196 -10.88 -14.48 2.38
CA ASN A 196 -11.30 -14.58 0.98
C ASN A 196 -10.76 -13.48 0.07
N VAL A 197 -10.24 -12.38 0.64
CA VAL A 197 -9.76 -11.20 -0.13
C VAL A 197 -8.73 -11.59 -1.19
N TRP A 198 -7.77 -12.46 -0.86
CA TRP A 198 -6.76 -12.90 -1.82
C TRP A 198 -7.37 -13.69 -2.98
N ASP A 199 -8.26 -14.65 -2.71
CA ASP A 199 -8.87 -15.49 -3.74
C ASP A 199 -9.71 -14.64 -4.70
N VAL A 200 -10.46 -13.66 -4.18
CA VAL A 200 -11.26 -12.74 -4.99
C VAL A 200 -10.35 -11.83 -5.82
N ALA A 201 -9.32 -11.22 -5.22
CA ALA A 201 -8.39 -10.36 -5.92
C ALA A 201 -7.62 -11.13 -7.01
N TRP A 202 -7.18 -12.35 -6.71
CA TRP A 202 -6.48 -13.20 -7.67
C TRP A 202 -7.34 -13.57 -8.89
N LYS A 203 -8.64 -13.81 -8.70
CA LYS A 203 -9.58 -14.06 -9.80
C LYS A 203 -9.85 -12.80 -10.64
N ARG A 204 -9.86 -11.62 -10.02
CA ARG A 204 -10.11 -10.33 -10.68
C ARG A 204 -8.89 -9.70 -11.33
N ARG A 205 -7.67 -10.27 -11.10
CA ARG A 205 -6.45 -9.70 -11.66
C ARG A 205 -6.51 -9.62 -13.19
N THR A 206 -5.99 -8.53 -13.72
CA THR A 206 -5.79 -8.41 -15.16
C THR A 206 -4.63 -9.31 -15.60
N GLN A 207 -4.87 -10.14 -16.60
CA GLN A 207 -3.78 -10.89 -17.23
C GLN A 207 -3.03 -9.92 -18.16
N ASN A 208 -1.80 -9.54 -17.77
CA ASN A 208 -0.78 -8.94 -18.63
C ASN A 208 -0.96 -7.53 -19.21
N SER A 209 -1.86 -6.65 -18.75
CA SER A 209 -1.91 -5.31 -19.35
C SER A 209 -0.67 -4.44 -19.09
N TYR A 210 0.19 -4.79 -18.14
CA TYR A 210 1.44 -4.07 -17.86
C TYR A 210 2.58 -4.44 -18.82
N LEU A 211 2.51 -5.61 -19.49
CA LEU A 211 3.50 -6.09 -20.46
C LEU A 211 3.12 -5.75 -21.91
N GLU A 212 1.90 -5.24 -22.14
CA GLU A 212 1.41 -4.86 -23.48
C GLU A 212 1.69 -3.40 -23.86
N ILE A 213 2.62 -2.72 -23.18
CA ILE A 213 3.20 -1.52 -23.78
C ILE A 213 3.97 -2.01 -25.02
N PRO A 214 3.57 -1.61 -26.25
CA PRO A 214 4.26 -2.07 -27.44
C PRO A 214 5.75 -1.77 -27.27
N LYS A 215 6.60 -2.81 -27.29
CA LYS A 215 8.02 -2.60 -27.54
C LYS A 215 8.06 -1.94 -28.90
N VAL A 216 8.28 -0.63 -28.94
CA VAL A 216 8.56 0.07 -30.19
C VAL A 216 9.78 -0.62 -30.75
N ARG A 217 9.54 -1.49 -31.73
CA ARG A 217 10.60 -2.13 -32.51
C ARG A 217 11.24 -0.96 -33.27
N ILE A 218 12.36 -0.47 -32.78
CA ILE A 218 13.24 0.38 -33.56
C ILE A 218 13.78 -0.54 -34.65
N GLU A 219 13.08 -0.59 -35.79
CA GLU A 219 13.61 -1.19 -36.97
C GLU A 219 14.81 -0.33 -37.42
N GLY A 220 16.01 -0.83 -37.09
CA GLY A 220 17.26 -0.28 -37.55
C GLY A 220 17.40 -0.54 -39.07
N SER A 221 16.81 0.31 -39.88
CA SER A 221 17.01 0.35 -41.33
C SER A 221 17.01 1.78 -41.84
N GLY A 222 18.03 2.53 -41.48
CA GLY A 222 18.22 3.91 -41.98
C GLY A 222 19.66 4.39 -42.02
N LEU A 223 20.60 3.70 -41.37
CA LEU A 223 21.97 4.18 -41.22
C LEU A 223 22.98 3.53 -42.18
N GLN A 224 22.59 2.57 -43.02
CA GLN A 224 23.51 1.94 -44.00
C GLN A 224 23.42 2.52 -45.42
N GLN A 225 22.53 3.47 -45.68
CA GLN A 225 22.39 4.09 -47.02
C GLN A 225 23.12 5.43 -47.21
N ILE A 226 23.76 5.95 -46.18
CA ILE A 226 24.47 7.25 -46.27
C ILE A 226 25.97 7.10 -46.49
N LEU A 227 26.56 5.90 -46.35
CA LEU A 227 28.00 5.66 -46.50
C LEU A 227 28.40 4.96 -47.78
N SER A 228 27.51 4.81 -48.78
CA SER A 228 27.81 4.23 -50.08
C SER A 228 27.31 5.11 -51.21
N ARG A 229 27.90 6.27 -51.37
CA ARG A 229 27.94 6.99 -52.66
C ARG A 229 29.35 7.48 -52.90
N PRO A 230 29.87 7.22 -54.15
CA PRO A 230 31.23 7.52 -54.54
C PRO A 230 31.53 9.00 -54.66
#